data_e2dd5ae7bfb59e285275d8eb6bd89b50
#
_entry.id   e2dd5ae7bfb59e285275d8eb6bd89b50
#
_cell.length_a   1.000
_cell.length_b   1.000
_cell.length_c   1.000
_cell.angle_alpha   90.00
_cell.angle_beta   90.00
_cell.angle_gamma   90.00
#
_symmetry.space_group_name_H-M   'P 1'
#
loop_
_entity.id
_entity.type
_entity.pdbx_description
1 polymer ?
#
loop_
_entity_poly.entity_id
_entity_poly.type
_entity_poly.pdbx_seq_one_letter_code
_entity_poly.pdbx_strand_id
1 'polypeptide(L)'
;MKLNVMFTIAAISLILIAIGTFLATVLPALGTTNAFGTFGMMIGAVCMLSLGVIAWLVRNAEASKTRDALVLGYTLLFALWAVVSLIGQFGQFSDLSGHKFSWLIAFIQALIAVGFFTAGKSSMSKSAS
;
A
#
# COMPACT_ATOMS: atom_id res chain seq x y z
N MET A 1 11.29 -13.59 6.76
CA MET A 1 10.99 -12.32 7.46
C MET A 1 9.80 -12.54 8.38
N LYS A 2 9.74 -11.91 9.56
CA LYS A 2 8.62 -12.10 10.49
C LYS A 2 7.39 -11.31 10.03
N LEU A 3 6.20 -11.88 10.16
CA LEU A 3 4.95 -11.28 9.69
C LEU A 3 4.63 -9.94 10.38
N ASN A 4 4.96 -9.81 11.67
CA ASN A 4 4.80 -8.54 12.40
C ASN A 4 5.64 -7.41 11.80
N VAL A 5 6.83 -7.71 11.27
CA VAL A 5 7.68 -6.73 10.57
C VAL A 5 7.01 -6.29 9.28
N MET A 6 6.40 -7.22 8.53
CA MET A 6 5.68 -6.90 7.31
C MET A 6 4.49 -5.98 7.55
N PHE A 7 3.67 -6.27 8.57
CA PHE A 7 2.58 -5.38 8.94
C PHE A 7 3.07 -4.01 9.43
N THR A 8 4.20 -3.95 10.13
CA THR A 8 4.79 -2.67 10.55
C THR A 8 5.25 -1.85 9.33
N ILE A 9 5.94 -2.47 8.37
CA ILE A 9 6.36 -1.81 7.13
C ILE A 9 5.14 -1.30 6.35
N ALA A 10 4.11 -2.15 6.18
CA ALA A 10 2.88 -1.75 5.50
C ALA A 10 2.18 -0.58 6.22
N ALA A 11 2.08 -0.63 7.55
CA ALA A 11 1.46 0.43 8.34
C ALA A 11 2.18 1.77 8.13
N ILE A 12 3.50 1.80 8.30
CA ILE A 12 4.30 3.01 8.14
C ILE A 12 4.20 3.54 6.71
N SER A 13 4.36 2.67 5.71
CA SER A 13 4.29 3.07 4.29
C SER A 13 2.92 3.65 3.94
N LEU A 14 1.82 3.00 4.32
CA LEU A 14 0.46 3.45 4.02
C LEU A 14 0.12 4.76 4.73
N ILE A 15 0.51 4.92 5.99
CA ILE A 15 0.28 6.16 6.75
C ILE A 15 1.08 7.32 6.13
N LEU A 16 2.34 7.12 5.79
CA LEU A 16 3.16 8.16 5.17
C LEU A 16 2.61 8.57 3.80
N ILE A 17 2.19 7.59 2.98
CA ILE A 17 1.57 7.87 1.68
C ILE A 17 0.26 8.62 1.86
N ALA A 18 -0.57 8.23 2.82
CA ALA A 18 -1.83 8.91 3.11
C ALA A 18 -1.60 10.39 3.50
N ILE A 19 -0.65 10.65 4.39
CA ILE A 19 -0.28 12.02 4.80
C ILE A 19 0.25 12.81 3.61
N GLY A 20 1.18 12.24 2.84
CA GLY A 20 1.74 12.88 1.65
C GLY A 20 0.67 13.22 0.60
N THR A 21 -0.23 12.26 0.34
CA THR A 21 -1.35 12.45 -0.59
C THR A 21 -2.30 13.54 -0.10
N PHE A 22 -2.65 13.54 1.19
CA PHE A 22 -3.50 14.56 1.79
C PHE A 22 -2.87 15.95 1.69
N LEU A 23 -1.59 16.08 2.05
CA LEU A 23 -0.86 17.34 1.94
C LEU A 23 -0.80 17.84 0.49
N ALA A 24 -0.60 16.95 -0.47
CA ALA A 24 -0.61 17.31 -1.89
C ALA A 24 -1.97 17.85 -2.37
N THR A 25 -3.07 17.46 -1.72
CA THR A 25 -4.39 17.99 -2.06
C THR A 25 -4.69 19.34 -1.42
N VAL A 26 -4.10 19.62 -0.26
CA VAL A 26 -4.36 20.87 0.51
C VAL A 26 -3.38 21.98 0.14
N LEU A 27 -2.16 21.66 -0.27
CA LEU A 27 -1.13 22.63 -0.63
C LEU A 27 -1.16 22.91 -2.15
N PRO A 28 -1.61 24.12 -2.60
CA PRO A 28 -1.68 24.45 -4.02
C PRO A 28 -0.34 24.31 -4.76
N ALA A 29 0.77 24.51 -4.05
CA ALA A 29 2.12 24.39 -4.61
C ALA A 29 2.51 22.96 -5.02
N LEU A 30 1.82 21.93 -4.50
CA LEU A 30 2.06 20.52 -4.82
C LEU A 30 1.11 20.00 -5.92
N GLY A 31 0.18 20.83 -6.37
CA GLY A 31 -0.54 20.78 -7.61
C GLY A 31 -1.46 19.59 -7.84
N THR A 32 -2.77 19.78 -7.65
CA THR A 32 -3.80 18.99 -8.33
C THR A 32 -4.53 19.88 -9.33
N THR A 33 -4.79 19.34 -10.51
CA THR A 33 -5.21 20.14 -11.65
C THR A 33 -6.73 20.26 -11.82
N ASN A 34 -7.52 19.42 -11.13
CA ASN A 34 -8.99 19.49 -11.22
C ASN A 34 -9.67 18.96 -9.94
N ALA A 35 -10.91 19.42 -9.73
CA ALA A 35 -11.70 19.07 -8.53
C ALA A 35 -11.96 17.56 -8.39
N PHE A 36 -12.18 16.85 -9.49
CA PHE A 36 -12.43 15.41 -9.47
C PHE A 36 -11.17 14.62 -9.06
N GLY A 37 -10.02 14.98 -9.60
CA GLY A 37 -8.74 14.38 -9.22
C GLY A 37 -8.41 14.64 -7.75
N THR A 38 -8.64 15.86 -7.27
CA THR A 38 -8.44 16.22 -5.84
C THR A 38 -9.34 15.38 -4.93
N PHE A 39 -10.62 15.23 -5.29
CA PHE A 39 -11.56 14.41 -4.51
C PHE A 39 -11.15 12.94 -4.49
N GLY A 40 -10.75 12.38 -5.63
CA GLY A 40 -10.23 11.00 -5.71
C GLY A 40 -8.98 10.78 -4.87
N MET A 41 -8.06 11.72 -4.86
CA MET A 41 -6.86 11.68 -4.02
C MET A 41 -7.20 11.72 -2.52
N MET A 42 -8.16 12.56 -2.10
CA MET A 42 -8.62 12.61 -0.71
C MET A 42 -9.23 11.28 -0.25
N ILE A 43 -10.11 10.68 -1.07
CA ILE A 43 -10.67 9.35 -0.78
C ILE A 43 -9.54 8.31 -0.68
N GLY A 44 -8.62 8.32 -1.62
CA GLY A 44 -7.45 7.44 -1.61
C GLY A 44 -6.63 7.60 -0.34
N ALA A 45 -6.37 8.82 0.11
CA ALA A 45 -5.64 9.11 1.34
C ALA A 45 -6.36 8.54 2.58
N VAL A 46 -7.68 8.69 2.68
CA VAL A 46 -8.49 8.13 3.78
C VAL A 46 -8.43 6.60 3.77
N CYS A 47 -8.56 5.97 2.61
CA CYS A 47 -8.44 4.51 2.48
C CYS A 47 -7.06 4.01 2.91
N MET A 48 -5.99 4.67 2.46
CA MET A 48 -4.61 4.31 2.82
C MET A 48 -4.36 4.48 4.31
N LEU A 49 -4.85 5.56 4.91
CA LEU A 49 -4.73 5.78 6.34
C LEU A 49 -5.44 4.67 7.12
N SER A 50 -6.67 4.34 6.75
CA SER A 50 -7.45 3.29 7.41
C SER A 50 -6.75 1.92 7.33
N LEU A 51 -6.25 1.55 6.14
CA LEU A 51 -5.49 0.32 5.95
C LEU A 51 -4.18 0.32 6.75
N GLY A 52 -3.49 1.46 6.82
CA GLY A 52 -2.28 1.61 7.62
C GLY A 52 -2.55 1.40 9.11
N VAL A 53 -3.66 1.96 9.64
CA VAL A 53 -4.08 1.75 11.03
C VAL A 53 -4.43 0.28 11.27
N ILE A 54 -5.17 -0.37 10.38
CA ILE A 54 -5.48 -1.80 10.48
C ILE A 54 -4.18 -2.63 10.53
N ALA A 55 -3.23 -2.37 9.63
CA ALA A 55 -1.95 -3.06 9.63
C ALA A 55 -1.20 -2.89 10.96
N TRP A 56 -1.23 -1.68 11.52
CA TRP A 56 -0.60 -1.40 12.81
C TRP A 56 -1.25 -2.19 13.96
N LEU A 57 -2.57 -2.24 14.00
CA LEU A 57 -3.32 -2.93 15.06
C LEU A 57 -3.12 -4.46 15.01
N VAL A 58 -3.04 -5.04 13.80
CA VAL A 58 -2.95 -6.51 13.63
C VAL A 58 -1.51 -7.03 13.61
N ARG A 59 -0.50 -6.17 13.70
CA ARG A 59 0.91 -6.58 13.58
C ARG A 59 1.33 -7.65 14.60
N ASN A 60 0.75 -7.62 15.79
CA ASN A 60 1.02 -8.55 16.88
C ASN A 60 -0.13 -9.56 17.11
N ALA A 61 -1.11 -9.62 16.20
CA ALA A 61 -2.22 -10.55 16.34
C ALA A 61 -1.74 -12.01 16.27
N GLU A 62 -2.36 -12.85 17.09
CA GLU A 62 -2.13 -14.29 17.07
C GLU A 62 -2.57 -14.92 15.74
N ALA A 63 -2.04 -16.12 15.48
CA ALA A 63 -2.41 -16.90 14.29
C ALA A 63 -3.92 -17.18 14.28
N SER A 64 -4.58 -16.72 13.24
CA SER A 64 -6.04 -16.86 13.08
C SER A 64 -6.42 -16.76 11.60
N LYS A 65 -7.57 -17.30 11.24
CA LYS A 65 -8.13 -17.17 9.88
C LYS A 65 -8.27 -15.70 9.46
N THR A 66 -8.64 -14.83 10.40
CA THR A 66 -8.76 -13.39 10.16
C THR A 66 -7.40 -12.76 9.82
N ARG A 67 -6.36 -13.12 10.57
CA ARG A 67 -5.00 -12.63 10.26
C ARG A 67 -4.53 -13.14 8.91
N ASP A 68 -4.80 -14.38 8.57
CA ASP A 68 -4.41 -14.98 7.28
C ASP A 68 -5.17 -14.32 6.11
N ALA A 69 -6.45 -13.99 6.29
CA ALA A 69 -7.21 -13.20 5.32
C ALA A 69 -6.62 -11.79 5.12
N LEU A 70 -6.18 -11.14 6.20
CA LEU A 70 -5.51 -9.84 6.12
C LEU A 70 -4.16 -9.94 5.40
N VAL A 71 -3.38 -10.99 5.63
CA VAL A 71 -2.13 -11.24 4.90
C VAL A 71 -2.40 -11.34 3.40
N LEU A 72 -3.41 -12.10 3.00
CA LEU A 72 -3.82 -12.20 1.60
C LEU A 72 -4.28 -10.84 1.06
N GLY A 73 -5.11 -10.12 1.81
CA GLY A 73 -5.59 -8.79 1.44
C GLY A 73 -4.45 -7.79 1.20
N TYR A 74 -3.47 -7.72 2.09
CA TYR A 74 -2.31 -6.85 1.92
C TYR A 74 -1.40 -7.30 0.77
N THR A 75 -1.23 -8.62 0.57
CA THR A 75 -0.48 -9.14 -0.59
C THR A 75 -1.12 -8.67 -1.89
N LEU A 76 -2.44 -8.82 -2.03
CA LEU A 76 -3.18 -8.38 -3.20
C LEU A 76 -3.16 -6.85 -3.37
N LEU A 77 -3.34 -6.10 -2.28
CA LEU A 77 -3.29 -4.64 -2.31
C LEU A 77 -1.98 -4.14 -2.92
N PHE A 78 -0.85 -4.60 -2.39
CA PHE A 78 0.47 -4.15 -2.85
C PHE A 78 0.81 -4.69 -4.24
N ALA A 79 0.41 -5.92 -4.58
CA ALA A 79 0.60 -6.48 -5.91
C ALA A 79 -0.18 -5.71 -6.99
N LEU A 80 -1.47 -5.46 -6.75
CA LEU A 80 -2.31 -4.70 -7.67
C LEU A 80 -1.83 -3.26 -7.79
N TRP A 81 -1.40 -2.66 -6.69
CA TRP A 81 -0.85 -1.31 -6.73
C TRP A 81 0.45 -1.23 -7.54
N ALA A 82 1.33 -2.21 -7.42
CA ALA A 82 2.52 -2.31 -8.27
C ALA A 82 2.14 -2.37 -9.76
N VAL A 83 1.14 -3.19 -10.11
CA VAL A 83 0.62 -3.29 -11.50
C VAL A 83 0.07 -1.94 -11.97
N VAL A 84 -0.77 -1.27 -11.17
CA VAL A 84 -1.33 0.04 -11.53
C VAL A 84 -0.23 1.09 -11.69
N SER A 85 0.81 1.07 -10.84
CA SER A 85 1.96 1.97 -10.97
C SER A 85 2.73 1.73 -12.28
N LEU A 86 2.87 0.46 -12.72
CA LEU A 86 3.48 0.13 -14.01
C LEU A 86 2.61 0.59 -15.18
N ILE A 87 1.30 0.36 -15.12
CA ILE A 87 0.36 0.86 -16.15
C ILE A 87 0.45 2.38 -16.24
N GLY A 88 0.50 3.08 -15.11
CA GLY A 88 0.69 4.52 -15.06
C GLY A 88 1.99 5.00 -15.71
N GLN A 89 3.05 4.18 -15.65
CA GLN A 89 4.34 4.51 -16.26
C GLN A 89 4.31 4.44 -17.80
N PHE A 90 3.57 3.46 -18.35
CA PHE A 90 3.56 3.19 -19.80
C PHE A 90 2.29 3.67 -20.51
N GLY A 91 1.27 4.06 -19.76
CA GLY A 91 -0.07 4.34 -20.28
C GLY A 91 -0.42 5.82 -20.35
N GLN A 92 -1.72 6.09 -20.27
CA GLN A 92 -2.33 7.42 -20.40
C GLN A 92 -1.91 8.45 -19.34
N PHE A 93 -1.21 8.02 -18.29
CA PHE A 93 -0.78 8.87 -17.18
C PHE A 93 0.70 9.26 -17.24
N SER A 94 1.39 8.95 -18.33
CA SER A 94 2.82 9.26 -18.50
C SER A 94 3.12 10.75 -18.44
N ASP A 95 2.15 11.60 -18.78
CA ASP A 95 2.29 13.07 -18.79
C ASP A 95 2.06 13.73 -17.42
N LEU A 96 1.65 12.95 -16.41
CA LEU A 96 1.45 13.47 -15.06
C LEU A 96 2.80 13.75 -14.37
N SER A 97 2.85 14.87 -13.66
CA SER A 97 4.02 15.18 -12.82
C SER A 97 4.23 14.08 -11.79
N GLY A 98 5.46 13.55 -11.72
CA GLY A 98 5.81 12.46 -10.81
C GLY A 98 5.87 11.06 -11.44
N HIS A 99 5.52 10.91 -12.74
CA HIS A 99 5.65 9.61 -13.42
C HIS A 99 7.06 9.00 -13.32
N LYS A 100 8.09 9.84 -13.24
CA LYS A 100 9.49 9.40 -13.09
C LYS A 100 9.73 8.52 -11.86
N PHE A 101 8.91 8.64 -10.84
CA PHE A 101 9.01 7.85 -9.61
C PHE A 101 8.15 6.58 -9.63
N SER A 102 7.31 6.37 -10.66
CA SER A 102 6.40 5.23 -10.72
C SER A 102 7.13 3.89 -10.71
N TRP A 103 8.30 3.81 -11.34
CA TRP A 103 9.16 2.62 -11.32
C TRP A 103 9.62 2.26 -9.90
N LEU A 104 10.10 3.24 -9.17
CA LEU A 104 10.57 3.04 -7.80
C LEU A 104 9.40 2.62 -6.90
N ILE A 105 8.26 3.28 -7.04
CA ILE A 105 7.04 2.97 -6.30
C ILE A 105 6.58 1.54 -6.62
N ALA A 106 6.49 1.18 -7.91
CA ALA A 106 6.11 -0.16 -8.33
C ALA A 106 7.04 -1.24 -7.77
N PHE A 107 8.35 -1.00 -7.79
CA PHE A 107 9.33 -1.92 -7.24
C PHE A 107 9.20 -2.11 -5.74
N ILE A 108 9.05 -1.03 -4.98
CA ILE A 108 8.87 -1.08 -3.51
C ILE A 108 7.58 -1.85 -3.18
N GLN A 109 6.49 -1.58 -3.87
CA GLN A 109 5.21 -2.26 -3.66
C GLN A 109 5.28 -3.75 -3.99
N ALA A 110 5.97 -4.12 -5.08
CA ALA A 110 6.20 -5.52 -5.43
C ALA A 110 7.01 -6.25 -4.35
N LEU A 111 8.05 -5.61 -3.81
CA LEU A 111 8.84 -6.17 -2.71
C LEU A 111 7.99 -6.39 -1.44
N ILE A 112 7.13 -5.43 -1.10
CA ILE A 112 6.21 -5.57 0.04
C ILE A 112 5.23 -6.72 -0.18
N ALA A 113 4.65 -6.84 -1.38
CA ALA A 113 3.75 -7.94 -1.75
C ALA A 113 4.42 -9.32 -1.61
N VAL A 114 5.63 -9.48 -2.16
CA VAL A 114 6.42 -10.71 -2.03
C VAL A 114 6.75 -11.00 -0.56
N GLY A 115 7.09 -9.97 0.21
CA GLY A 115 7.35 -10.08 1.64
C GLY A 115 6.14 -10.61 2.42
N PHE A 116 4.94 -10.08 2.16
CA PHE A 116 3.70 -10.59 2.77
C PHE A 116 3.40 -12.03 2.35
N PHE A 117 3.52 -12.34 1.07
CA PHE A 117 3.29 -13.69 0.57
C PHE A 117 4.21 -14.72 1.23
N THR A 118 5.51 -14.45 1.29
CA THR A 118 6.52 -15.36 1.86
C THR A 118 6.38 -15.48 3.38
N ALA A 119 6.18 -14.37 4.09
CA ALA A 119 5.97 -14.38 5.53
C ALA A 119 4.64 -15.04 5.91
N GLY A 120 3.59 -14.83 5.13
CA GLY A 120 2.28 -15.46 5.30
C GLY A 120 2.36 -16.98 5.13
N LYS A 121 2.95 -17.45 4.04
CA LYS A 121 3.11 -18.88 3.78
C LYS A 121 3.85 -19.60 4.92
N SER A 122 4.92 -19.00 5.44
CA SER A 122 5.66 -19.57 6.55
C SER A 122 4.89 -19.59 7.89
N SER A 123 3.93 -18.66 8.05
CA SER A 123 3.07 -18.59 9.24
C SER A 123 1.92 -19.58 9.18
N MET A 124 1.29 -19.76 8.00
CA MET A 124 0.20 -20.71 7.78
C MET A 124 0.66 -22.16 7.93
N SER A 125 1.86 -22.50 7.46
CA SER A 125 2.39 -23.86 7.59
C SER A 125 2.60 -24.30 9.04
N LYS A 126 2.85 -23.33 9.96
CA LYS A 126 2.99 -23.61 11.39
C LYS A 126 1.65 -23.75 12.13
N SER A 127 0.57 -23.18 11.60
CA SER A 127 -0.75 -23.32 12.21
C SER A 127 -1.49 -24.60 11.78
N ALA A 128 -1.03 -25.26 10.71
CA ALA A 128 -1.59 -26.51 10.21
C ALA A 128 -0.90 -27.77 10.78
N SER A 129 0.20 -27.61 11.50
CA SER A 129 0.91 -28.69 12.22
C SER A 129 0.56 -28.68 13.70
#